data_7d16f6a6042e1bb427f587039ddd1fc7
#
_entry.id   7d16f6a6042e1bb427f587039ddd1fc7
#
_cell.length_a   1.000
_cell.length_b   1.000
_cell.length_c   1.000
_cell.angle_alpha   90.00
_cell.angle_beta   90.00
_cell.angle_gamma   90.00
#
_symmetry.space_group_name_H-M   'P 1'
#
loop_
_entity.id
_entity.type
_entity.pdbx_description
1 polymer ?
#
loop_
_entity_poly.entity_id
_entity_poly.type
_entity_poly.pdbx_seq_one_letter_code
_entity_poly.pdbx_strand_id
1 'polypeptide(L)'
;MEPMTDKFKDALVSLRRQLHEFPEVAHQEGDTSNRIADFLNHFEPDKLIRNLGGHGLAALYEGKTEGPAVMIRCELDGLPIGEETTVSYRSRNAGKGHLCGHDGHMTMVAGLAPLLSASRPAKGRVILLFQPA
;
A
#
# COMPACT_ATOMS: atom_id res chain seq x y z
N MET A 1 17.58 -10.00 -9.18
CA MET A 1 16.82 -8.86 -8.61
C MET A 1 17.73 -7.63 -8.62
N GLU A 2 17.31 -6.56 -9.25
CA GLU A 2 18.09 -5.32 -9.21
C GLU A 2 18.03 -4.71 -7.81
N PRO A 3 19.13 -4.11 -7.36
CA PRO A 3 19.14 -3.43 -6.06
C PRO A 3 18.18 -2.24 -6.09
N MET A 4 17.62 -1.92 -4.93
CA MET A 4 16.74 -0.77 -4.77
C MET A 4 17.50 0.52 -5.08
N THR A 5 17.07 1.23 -6.12
CA THR A 5 17.66 2.52 -6.51
C THR A 5 17.28 3.61 -5.52
N ASP A 6 18.07 4.69 -5.43
CA ASP A 6 17.74 5.84 -4.58
C ASP A 6 16.40 6.46 -4.97
N LYS A 7 16.11 6.55 -6.27
CA LYS A 7 14.80 7.02 -6.76
C LYS A 7 13.65 6.18 -6.23
N PHE A 8 13.82 4.87 -6.19
CA PHE A 8 12.82 3.95 -5.68
C PHE A 8 12.62 4.11 -4.17
N LYS A 9 13.71 4.23 -3.42
CA LYS A 9 13.65 4.52 -1.97
C LYS A 9 12.93 5.82 -1.69
N ASP A 10 13.25 6.88 -2.43
CA ASP A 10 12.63 8.19 -2.27
C ASP A 10 11.12 8.13 -2.54
N ALA A 11 10.71 7.38 -3.55
CA ALA A 11 9.29 7.17 -3.85
C ALA A 11 8.56 6.46 -2.70
N LEU A 12 9.17 5.45 -2.09
CA LEU A 12 8.60 4.74 -0.95
C LEU A 12 8.56 5.61 0.29
N VAL A 13 9.61 6.38 0.58
CA VAL A 13 9.62 7.32 1.70
C VAL A 13 8.54 8.37 1.52
N SER A 14 8.39 8.91 0.32
CA SER A 14 7.33 9.87 -0.01
C SER A 14 5.94 9.27 0.19
N LEU A 15 5.70 8.07 -0.30
CA LEU A 15 4.42 7.37 -0.11
C LEU A 15 4.12 7.19 1.37
N ARG A 16 5.06 6.65 2.14
CA ARG A 16 4.87 6.42 3.58
C ARG A 16 4.55 7.71 4.32
N ARG A 17 5.26 8.79 4.04
CA ARG A 17 5.02 10.09 4.69
C ARG A 17 3.67 10.67 4.32
N GLN A 18 3.22 10.54 3.08
CA GLN A 18 1.88 10.96 2.67
C GLN A 18 0.79 10.16 3.40
N LEU A 19 0.95 8.85 3.51
CA LEU A 19 0.03 8.01 4.27
C LEU A 19 0.00 8.42 5.74
N HIS A 20 1.15 8.72 6.31
CA HIS A 20 1.29 9.14 7.71
C HIS A 20 0.65 10.51 7.98
N GLU A 21 0.79 11.45 7.05
CA GLU A 21 0.22 12.80 7.18
C GLU A 21 -1.32 12.82 7.13
N PHE A 22 -1.94 11.86 6.43
CA PHE A 22 -3.38 11.84 6.18
C PHE A 22 -4.01 10.52 6.64
N PRO A 23 -3.90 10.17 7.91
CA PRO A 23 -4.47 8.92 8.43
C PRO A 23 -5.99 8.97 8.39
N GLU A 24 -6.59 7.87 8.00
CA GLU A 24 -8.03 7.66 8.01
C GLU A 24 -8.36 6.46 8.88
N VAL A 25 -9.41 6.58 9.69
CA VAL A 25 -9.81 5.51 10.61
C VAL A 25 -10.67 4.45 9.92
N ALA A 26 -10.93 3.37 10.62
CA ALA A 26 -11.76 2.25 10.17
C ALA A 26 -13.04 2.73 9.46
N HIS A 27 -13.33 2.14 8.32
CA HIS A 27 -14.50 2.42 7.46
C HIS A 27 -14.47 3.77 6.74
N GLN A 28 -13.42 4.58 6.93
CA GLN A 28 -13.25 5.90 6.32
C GLN A 28 -11.97 6.00 5.48
N GLU A 29 -11.44 4.87 5.01
CA GLU A 29 -10.14 4.77 4.37
C GLU A 29 -10.17 5.08 2.85
N GLY A 30 -11.13 5.87 2.37
CA GLY A 30 -11.33 6.11 0.94
C GLY A 30 -10.16 6.82 0.25
N ASP A 31 -9.64 7.90 0.84
CA ASP A 31 -8.52 8.64 0.27
C ASP A 31 -7.22 7.85 0.37
N THR A 32 -7.02 7.12 1.45
CA THR A 32 -5.89 6.19 1.62
C THR A 32 -5.90 5.13 0.51
N SER A 33 -7.06 4.51 0.27
CA SER A 33 -7.25 3.53 -0.81
C SER A 33 -6.92 4.13 -2.18
N ASN A 34 -7.40 5.35 -2.46
CA ASN A 34 -7.13 6.05 -3.72
C ASN A 34 -5.63 6.34 -3.88
N ARG A 35 -4.95 6.76 -2.82
CA ARG A 35 -3.52 7.04 -2.84
C ARG A 35 -2.70 5.79 -3.16
N ILE A 36 -3.06 4.66 -2.55
CA ILE A 36 -2.43 3.37 -2.85
C ILE A 36 -2.72 2.93 -4.29
N ALA A 37 -3.97 3.07 -4.75
CA ALA A 37 -4.34 2.73 -6.12
C ALA A 37 -3.54 3.53 -7.16
N ASP A 38 -3.37 4.83 -6.95
CA ASP A 38 -2.58 5.68 -7.83
C ASP A 38 -1.12 5.23 -7.89
N PHE A 39 -0.53 4.88 -6.75
CA PHE A 39 0.83 4.33 -6.71
C PHE A 39 0.92 3.02 -7.49
N LEU A 40 0.02 2.07 -7.23
CA LEU A 40 0.03 0.76 -7.87
C LEU A 40 -0.18 0.84 -9.38
N ASN A 41 -1.01 1.76 -9.87
CA ASN A 41 -1.27 1.94 -11.29
C ASN A 41 -0.02 2.28 -12.10
N HIS A 42 0.97 2.94 -11.50
CA HIS A 42 2.25 3.21 -12.16
C HIS A 42 3.07 1.95 -12.45
N PHE A 43 2.74 0.82 -11.82
CA PHE A 43 3.49 -0.42 -11.92
C PHE A 43 2.68 -1.54 -12.60
N GLU A 44 1.70 -1.17 -13.40
CA GLU A 44 1.00 -2.01 -14.38
C GLU A 44 0.56 -3.39 -13.84
N PRO A 45 -0.22 -3.46 -12.74
CA PRO A 45 -0.80 -4.75 -12.33
C PRO A 45 -1.70 -5.32 -13.42
N ASP A 46 -1.79 -6.64 -13.54
CA ASP A 46 -2.71 -7.27 -14.48
C ASP A 46 -4.15 -6.97 -14.15
N LYS A 47 -4.46 -6.84 -12.86
CA LYS A 47 -5.76 -6.37 -12.36
C LYS A 47 -5.56 -5.53 -11.12
N LEU A 48 -6.35 -4.48 -11.00
CA LEU A 48 -6.51 -3.70 -9.79
C LEU A 48 -7.98 -3.77 -9.39
N ILE A 49 -8.28 -4.51 -8.33
CA ILE A 49 -9.64 -4.72 -7.83
C ILE A 49 -9.89 -3.73 -6.70
N ARG A 50 -10.98 -2.97 -6.80
CA ARG A 50 -11.34 -1.93 -5.83
C ARG A 50 -12.58 -2.33 -5.03
N ASN A 51 -12.81 -1.62 -3.94
CA ASN A 51 -14.01 -1.74 -3.10
C ASN A 51 -14.22 -3.15 -2.51
N LEU A 52 -13.13 -3.76 -2.09
CA LEU A 52 -13.16 -5.05 -1.41
C LEU A 52 -13.51 -4.83 0.07
N GLY A 53 -14.66 -5.33 0.49
CA GLY A 53 -15.13 -5.21 1.87
C GLY A 53 -15.28 -3.77 2.37
N GLY A 54 -15.50 -2.81 1.46
CA GLY A 54 -15.52 -1.38 1.71
C GLY A 54 -14.46 -0.68 0.85
N HIS A 55 -13.44 -0.10 1.47
CA HIS A 55 -12.38 0.61 0.75
C HIS A 55 -11.17 -0.25 0.37
N GLY A 56 -11.19 -1.54 0.64
CA GLY A 56 -10.08 -2.43 0.32
C GLY A 56 -9.78 -2.52 -1.16
N LEU A 57 -8.53 -2.86 -1.48
CA LEU A 57 -8.11 -3.07 -2.87
C LEU A 57 -7.06 -4.16 -2.96
N ALA A 58 -6.93 -4.75 -4.15
CA ALA A 58 -5.93 -5.76 -4.44
C ALA A 58 -5.32 -5.55 -5.81
N ALA A 59 -3.99 -5.66 -5.89
CA ALA A 59 -3.26 -5.69 -7.15
C ALA A 59 -2.82 -7.12 -7.44
N LEU A 60 -3.08 -7.59 -8.65
CA LEU A 60 -2.73 -8.93 -9.10
C LEU A 60 -1.63 -8.86 -10.15
N TYR A 61 -0.60 -9.71 -9.97
CA TYR A 61 0.48 -9.92 -10.93
C TYR A 61 0.49 -11.39 -11.32
N GLU A 62 0.12 -11.65 -12.57
CA GLU A 62 -0.05 -13.01 -13.09
C GLU A 62 1.26 -13.54 -13.70
N GLY A 63 1.54 -14.82 -13.44
CA GLY A 63 2.56 -15.56 -14.17
C GLY A 63 2.07 -16.03 -15.54
N LYS A 64 2.98 -16.58 -16.34
CA LYS A 64 2.66 -17.04 -17.69
C LYS A 64 1.86 -18.35 -17.70
N THR A 65 1.98 -19.16 -16.68
CA THR A 65 1.32 -20.47 -16.56
C THR A 65 0.64 -20.60 -15.22
N GLU A 66 -0.24 -21.57 -15.08
CA GLU A 66 -0.89 -21.88 -13.82
C GLU A 66 0.12 -22.27 -12.74
N GLY A 67 -0.21 -21.97 -11.50
CA GLY A 67 0.60 -22.29 -10.35
C GLY A 67 -0.04 -21.75 -9.07
N PRO A 68 0.69 -21.77 -7.95
CA PRO A 68 0.16 -21.31 -6.67
C PRO A 68 -0.14 -19.83 -6.67
N ALA A 69 -1.12 -19.43 -5.87
CA ALA A 69 -1.38 -18.03 -5.54
C ALA A 69 -0.73 -17.68 -4.20
N VAL A 70 0.03 -16.59 -4.17
CA VAL A 70 0.63 -16.04 -2.96
C VAL A 70 -0.02 -14.69 -2.69
N MET A 71 -0.55 -14.51 -1.49
CA MET A 71 -1.13 -13.26 -1.05
C MET A 71 -0.27 -12.63 0.04
N ILE A 72 0.03 -11.35 -0.12
CA ILE A 72 0.72 -10.53 0.87
C ILE A 72 -0.24 -9.40 1.22
N ARG A 73 -0.51 -9.24 2.51
CA ARG A 73 -1.56 -8.35 2.97
C ARG A 73 -1.05 -7.31 3.97
N CYS A 74 -1.72 -6.16 3.96
CA CYS A 74 -1.59 -5.11 4.98
C CYS A 74 -2.96 -4.48 5.22
N GLU A 75 -3.01 -3.48 6.10
CA GLU A 75 -4.23 -2.77 6.48
C GLU A 75 -4.14 -1.30 6.11
N LEU A 76 -5.32 -0.70 5.78
CA LEU A 76 -5.42 0.69 5.33
C LEU A 76 -5.61 1.70 6.49
N ASP A 77 -6.12 1.26 7.63
CA ASP A 77 -6.62 2.15 8.67
C ASP A 77 -5.54 2.68 9.61
N GLY A 78 -5.75 3.92 10.04
CA GLY A 78 -5.07 4.51 11.20
C GLY A 78 -5.93 4.40 12.46
N LEU A 79 -5.44 4.99 13.55
CA LEU A 79 -6.10 4.94 14.85
C LEU A 79 -6.80 6.27 15.15
N PRO A 80 -7.93 6.24 15.90
CA PRO A 80 -8.59 7.46 16.37
C PRO A 80 -7.86 8.05 17.59
N ILE A 81 -6.55 8.24 17.45
CA ILE A 81 -5.65 8.76 18.50
C ILE A 81 -4.81 9.86 17.87
N GLY A 82 -4.75 11.02 18.55
CA GLY A 82 -3.95 12.15 18.09
C GLY A 82 -2.45 11.86 18.18
N GLU A 83 -1.71 12.28 17.17
CA GLU A 83 -0.26 12.17 17.15
C GLU A 83 0.37 13.33 17.91
N GLU A 84 1.29 13.02 18.82
CA GLU A 84 2.00 14.02 19.65
C GLU A 84 3.44 14.28 19.16
N THR A 85 3.88 13.63 18.07
CA THR A 85 5.22 13.83 17.54
C THR A 85 5.38 15.22 16.92
N THR A 86 6.63 15.65 16.75
CA THR A 86 6.97 16.94 16.13
C THR A 86 7.60 16.80 14.76
N VAL A 87 7.52 15.60 14.16
CA VAL A 87 8.07 15.36 12.82
C VAL A 87 7.35 16.20 11.77
N SER A 88 8.06 16.57 10.71
CA SER A 88 7.51 17.43 9.65
C SER A 88 6.32 16.82 8.92
N TYR A 89 6.24 15.50 8.86
CA TYR A 89 5.17 14.73 8.23
C TYR A 89 4.15 14.16 9.22
N ARG A 90 4.03 14.79 10.40
CA ARG A 90 3.02 14.39 11.40
C ARG A 90 1.61 14.46 10.82
N SER A 91 0.68 13.76 11.46
CA SER A 91 -0.73 13.75 11.07
C SER A 91 -1.31 15.18 10.97
N ARG A 92 -1.98 15.46 9.86
CA ARG A 92 -2.76 16.66 9.62
C ARG A 92 -4.25 16.46 9.90
N ASN A 93 -4.66 15.23 10.22
CA ASN A 93 -6.03 14.90 10.58
C ASN A 93 -6.14 14.85 12.10
N ALA A 94 -6.72 15.89 12.69
CA ALA A 94 -6.83 16.01 14.14
C ALA A 94 -7.51 14.80 14.77
N GLY A 95 -6.94 14.28 15.85
CA GLY A 95 -7.46 13.11 16.55
C GLY A 95 -7.24 11.77 15.87
N LYS A 96 -6.47 11.73 14.79
CA LYS A 96 -6.16 10.50 14.05
C LYS A 96 -4.65 10.38 13.82
N GLY A 97 -4.14 9.16 13.84
CA GLY A 97 -2.72 8.94 13.63
C GLY A 97 -2.39 7.51 13.21
N HIS A 98 -1.31 7.37 12.43
CA HIS A 98 -0.73 6.06 12.14
C HIS A 98 0.25 5.67 13.25
N LEU A 99 -0.30 5.22 14.38
CA LEU A 99 0.46 4.85 15.58
C LEU A 99 0.61 3.34 15.75
N CYS A 100 0.05 2.56 14.82
CA CYS A 100 0.17 1.09 14.78
C CYS A 100 1.11 0.59 13.67
N GLY A 101 1.64 1.50 12.84
CA GLY A 101 2.57 1.15 11.78
C GLY A 101 1.96 0.71 10.46
N HIS A 102 0.64 0.84 10.28
CA HIS A 102 -0.03 0.43 9.04
C HIS A 102 0.44 1.23 7.82
N ASP A 103 0.84 2.49 7.98
CA ASP A 103 1.46 3.30 6.93
C ASP A 103 2.77 2.68 6.42
N GLY A 104 3.59 2.17 7.32
CA GLY A 104 4.80 1.43 6.97
C GLY A 104 4.49 0.09 6.31
N HIS A 105 3.50 -0.65 6.82
CA HIS A 105 3.06 -1.91 6.23
C HIS A 105 2.52 -1.72 4.81
N MET A 106 1.67 -0.72 4.58
CA MET A 106 1.19 -0.39 3.25
C MET A 106 2.34 -0.08 2.29
N THR A 107 3.31 0.69 2.74
CA THR A 107 4.47 1.06 1.94
C THR A 107 5.32 -0.15 1.58
N MET A 108 5.54 -1.08 2.52
CA MET A 108 6.28 -2.32 2.25
C MET A 108 5.55 -3.19 1.21
N VAL A 109 4.26 -3.36 1.35
CA VAL A 109 3.46 -4.15 0.40
C VAL A 109 3.40 -3.47 -0.97
N ALA A 110 3.12 -2.17 -1.01
CA ALA A 110 3.12 -1.40 -2.26
C ALA A 110 4.50 -1.43 -2.95
N GLY A 111 5.57 -1.45 -2.17
CA GLY A 111 6.95 -1.52 -2.68
C GLY A 111 7.30 -2.80 -3.41
N LEU A 112 6.47 -3.84 -3.32
CA LEU A 112 6.62 -5.05 -4.11
C LEU A 112 6.14 -4.85 -5.55
N ALA A 113 5.26 -3.89 -5.81
CA ALA A 113 4.70 -3.66 -7.13
C ALA A 113 5.76 -3.32 -8.20
N PRO A 114 6.73 -2.42 -7.96
CA PRO A 114 7.80 -2.18 -8.92
C PRO A 114 8.62 -3.43 -9.25
N LEU A 115 8.89 -4.26 -8.25
CA LEU A 115 9.64 -5.51 -8.42
C LEU A 115 8.85 -6.51 -9.26
N LEU A 116 7.56 -6.67 -8.98
CA LEU A 116 6.66 -7.56 -9.71
C LEU A 116 6.38 -7.07 -11.13
N SER A 117 6.33 -5.76 -11.34
CA SER A 117 6.21 -5.18 -12.68
C SER A 117 7.44 -5.47 -13.53
N ALA A 118 8.64 -5.34 -12.94
CA ALA A 118 9.90 -5.61 -13.64
C ALA A 118 10.12 -7.11 -13.88
N SER A 119 9.67 -7.97 -12.97
CA SER A 119 9.86 -9.42 -13.04
C SER A 119 8.64 -10.14 -12.47
N ARG A 120 7.68 -10.46 -13.33
CA ARG A 120 6.48 -11.18 -12.96
C ARG A 120 6.83 -12.60 -12.49
N PRO A 121 5.97 -13.22 -11.66
CA PRO A 121 6.19 -14.61 -11.27
C PRO A 121 6.23 -15.53 -12.50
N ALA A 122 7.08 -16.56 -12.46
CA ALA A 122 7.19 -17.50 -13.58
C ALA A 122 5.89 -18.27 -13.80
N LYS A 123 5.19 -18.59 -12.71
CA LYS A 123 3.90 -19.31 -12.72
C LYS A 123 3.04 -18.87 -11.54
N GLY A 124 1.74 -19.12 -11.63
CA GLY A 124 0.79 -18.71 -10.60
C GLY A 124 0.57 -17.21 -10.56
N ARG A 125 0.34 -16.68 -9.39
CA ARG A 125 0.08 -15.24 -9.22
C ARG A 125 0.53 -14.71 -7.86
N VAL A 126 0.80 -13.41 -7.80
CA VAL A 126 1.00 -12.69 -6.55
C VAL A 126 -0.13 -11.69 -6.39
N ILE A 127 -0.72 -11.65 -5.21
CA ILE A 127 -1.81 -10.77 -4.85
C ILE A 127 -1.31 -9.86 -3.72
N LEU A 128 -1.33 -8.54 -3.97
CA LEU A 128 -1.06 -7.54 -2.95
C LEU A 128 -2.40 -7.03 -2.44
N LEU A 129 -2.77 -7.41 -1.22
CA LEU A 129 -4.05 -7.06 -0.62
C LEU A 129 -3.88 -5.95 0.41
N PHE A 130 -4.62 -4.87 0.22
CA PHE A 130 -4.73 -3.75 1.16
C PHE A 130 -6.12 -3.83 1.80
N GLN A 131 -6.15 -4.42 2.99
CA GLN A 131 -7.39 -4.78 3.66
C GLN A 131 -8.03 -3.55 4.31
N PRO A 132 -9.36 -3.36 4.21
CA PRO A 132 -10.05 -2.38 5.02
C PRO A 132 -10.15 -2.87 6.47
N ALA A 133 -10.45 -1.98 7.35
CA ALA A 133 -10.64 -2.36 8.75
C ALA A 133 -11.97 -3.12 8.95
#